data_8b36691575f86ca31f1175f545f06b9e
#
_entry.id   8b36691575f86ca31f1175f545f06b9e
#
_cell.length_a   1.000
_cell.length_b   1.000
_cell.length_c   1.000
_cell.angle_alpha   90.00
_cell.angle_beta   90.00
_cell.angle_gamma   90.00
#
_symmetry.space_group_name_H-M   'P 1'
#
loop_
_entity.id
_entity.type
_entity.pdbx_description
1 polymer ?
#
loop_
_entity_poly.entity_id
_entity_poly.type
_entity_poly.pdbx_seq_one_letter_code
_entity_poly.pdbx_strand_id
1 'polypeptide(L)'
;LIADYNSMGITSISDRNASDSAVKQWRALMDDGGLNVRVFLYYSLNANVPLAEVDARIKKAINDPLHEYNNMLWLRGVKVFLDGGMLTGSAYMNEPWGVSKIYSITDPEYRGTRYIDPERLYQVSLRVLDAGLQMTAHSVGDGAVSALVQAYATIDADDFRVAAARPCITHCNFMSRESIKEMARLGIVADLQPAWLYMDGKTLLKQFGEKRTEYFQPYRSLFDRGVIVGGGSDHMQKIGSLRSVNPYNPFLGMWITLKRQPRNMDGLLHAEQRLKRHEALRLYTINNAYLTFEEEVKGSLEAGKLADFVIVDRDILKVELDDIKDTRVLSTYIGGRLVYATSD
;
A
#
# COMPACT_ATOMS: atom_id res chain seq x y z
N LEU A 1 -18.08 -2.89 8.62
CA LEU A 1 -16.81 -2.85 7.87
C LEU A 1 -15.93 -4.07 8.19
N ILE A 2 -15.57 -4.32 9.46
CA ILE A 2 -14.73 -5.48 9.85
C ILE A 2 -15.37 -6.80 9.42
N ALA A 3 -16.67 -6.99 9.62
CA ALA A 3 -17.38 -8.18 9.16
C ALA A 3 -17.33 -8.34 7.63
N ASP A 4 -17.43 -7.23 6.88
CA ASP A 4 -17.26 -7.25 5.42
C ASP A 4 -15.84 -7.69 5.02
N TYR A 5 -14.82 -7.19 5.73
CA TYR A 5 -13.44 -7.61 5.50
C TYR A 5 -13.23 -9.11 5.80
N ASN A 6 -13.76 -9.58 6.92
CA ASN A 6 -13.67 -11.00 7.27
C ASN A 6 -14.38 -11.88 6.23
N SER A 7 -15.49 -11.43 5.63
CA SER A 7 -16.20 -12.18 4.57
C SER A 7 -15.39 -12.31 3.27
N MET A 8 -14.39 -11.44 3.08
CA MET A 8 -13.43 -11.50 1.97
C MET A 8 -12.11 -12.18 2.35
N GLY A 9 -12.03 -12.80 3.56
CA GLY A 9 -10.84 -13.48 4.04
C GLY A 9 -9.75 -12.56 4.57
N ILE A 10 -10.05 -11.29 4.80
CA ILE A 10 -9.07 -10.33 5.33
C ILE A 10 -8.97 -10.49 6.84
N THR A 11 -7.79 -10.86 7.32
CA THR A 11 -7.47 -11.05 8.74
C THR A 11 -6.66 -9.91 9.33
N SER A 12 -5.99 -9.13 8.48
CA SER A 12 -5.15 -8.00 8.89
C SER A 12 -5.30 -6.83 7.93
N ILE A 13 -5.25 -5.63 8.45
CA ILE A 13 -5.27 -4.38 7.68
C ILE A 13 -4.20 -3.41 8.18
N SER A 14 -3.83 -2.48 7.31
CA SER A 14 -3.07 -1.29 7.70
C SER A 14 -3.95 -0.06 7.54
N ASP A 15 -4.21 0.68 8.63
CA ASP A 15 -4.75 2.03 8.53
C ASP A 15 -3.59 3.00 8.29
N ARG A 16 -3.46 3.38 7.02
CA ARG A 16 -2.31 4.15 6.54
C ARG A 16 -2.37 5.65 6.84
N ASN A 17 -3.44 6.15 7.43
CA ASN A 17 -3.59 7.59 7.68
C ASN A 17 -4.49 7.87 8.89
N ALA A 18 -4.20 7.20 10.01
CA ALA A 18 -5.00 7.33 11.21
C ALA A 18 -4.89 8.74 11.83
N SER A 19 -6.02 9.42 11.95
CA SER A 19 -6.14 10.61 12.78
C SER A 19 -6.19 10.25 14.27
N ASP A 20 -6.04 11.23 15.15
CA ASP A 20 -6.18 11.00 16.60
C ASP A 20 -7.55 10.40 16.99
N SER A 21 -8.61 10.78 16.27
CA SER A 21 -9.94 10.20 16.47
C SER A 21 -10.02 8.76 15.98
N ALA A 22 -9.39 8.43 14.85
CA ALA A 22 -9.33 7.07 14.34
C ALA A 22 -8.57 6.14 15.31
N VAL A 23 -7.42 6.57 15.83
CA VAL A 23 -6.66 5.80 16.82
C VAL A 23 -7.49 5.54 18.09
N LYS A 24 -8.26 6.54 18.57
CA LYS A 24 -9.18 6.35 19.71
C LYS A 24 -10.28 5.35 19.40
N GLN A 25 -10.84 5.37 18.18
CA GLN A 25 -11.86 4.41 17.77
C GLN A 25 -11.32 2.98 17.70
N TRP A 26 -10.11 2.78 17.13
CA TRP A 26 -9.47 1.47 17.07
C TRP A 26 -9.19 0.93 18.48
N ARG A 27 -8.71 1.79 19.40
CA ARG A 27 -8.49 1.42 20.80
C ARG A 27 -9.79 1.01 21.47
N ALA A 28 -10.85 1.78 21.35
CA ALA A 28 -12.14 1.47 21.93
C ALA A 28 -12.67 0.12 21.41
N LEU A 29 -12.55 -0.16 20.10
CA LEU A 29 -12.92 -1.46 19.54
C LEU A 29 -12.10 -2.63 20.12
N MET A 30 -10.81 -2.41 20.39
CA MET A 30 -9.96 -3.41 21.02
C MET A 30 -10.37 -3.66 22.47
N ASP A 31 -10.58 -2.59 23.24
CA ASP A 31 -10.94 -2.64 24.67
C ASP A 31 -12.32 -3.30 24.88
N ASP A 32 -13.26 -3.06 23.96
CA ASP A 32 -14.60 -3.68 23.97
C ASP A 32 -14.61 -5.13 23.45
N GLY A 33 -13.45 -5.67 23.02
CA GLY A 33 -13.34 -7.02 22.43
C GLY A 33 -14.00 -7.15 21.05
N GLY A 34 -14.39 -6.04 20.43
CA GLY A 34 -15.02 -5.99 19.10
C GLY A 34 -14.05 -6.04 17.92
N LEU A 35 -12.75 -6.02 18.18
CA LEU A 35 -11.73 -6.01 17.12
C LEU A 35 -11.50 -7.42 16.57
N ASN A 36 -12.18 -7.72 15.45
CA ASN A 36 -12.09 -8.99 14.72
C ASN A 36 -11.24 -8.86 13.45
N VAL A 37 -10.16 -8.05 13.50
CA VAL A 37 -9.15 -7.88 12.48
C VAL A 37 -7.89 -7.34 13.15
N ARG A 38 -6.71 -7.74 12.69
CA ARG A 38 -5.47 -7.13 13.20
C ARG A 38 -5.21 -5.82 12.47
N VAL A 39 -4.78 -4.81 13.21
CA VAL A 39 -4.63 -3.45 12.67
C VAL A 39 -3.22 -2.92 12.94
N PHE A 40 -2.52 -2.57 11.86
CA PHE A 40 -1.28 -1.83 11.93
C PHE A 40 -1.55 -0.36 11.61
N LEU A 41 -1.17 0.54 12.52
CA LEU A 41 -1.51 1.96 12.44
C LEU A 41 -0.33 2.83 12.00
N TYR A 42 -0.65 3.80 11.13
CA TYR A 42 0.23 4.91 10.80
C TYR A 42 -0.45 6.22 11.19
N TYR A 43 0.16 6.97 12.09
CA TYR A 43 -0.31 8.32 12.40
C TYR A 43 -0.18 9.24 11.19
N SER A 44 -1.21 10.00 10.90
CA SER A 44 -1.15 11.10 9.94
C SER A 44 -0.15 12.16 10.42
N LEU A 45 0.80 12.51 9.56
CA LEU A 45 1.84 13.51 9.81
C LEU A 45 1.81 14.58 8.72
N ASN A 46 1.59 15.84 9.10
CA ASN A 46 1.76 16.96 8.18
C ASN A 46 3.23 17.38 8.15
N ALA A 47 3.90 17.11 7.02
CA ALA A 47 5.31 17.44 6.86
C ALA A 47 5.59 18.95 6.67
N ASN A 48 4.58 19.77 6.38
CA ASN A 48 4.73 21.18 6.04
C ASN A 48 4.52 22.15 7.21
N VAL A 49 4.28 21.62 8.42
CA VAL A 49 4.25 22.44 9.65
C VAL A 49 5.69 22.70 10.15
N PRO A 50 5.91 23.63 11.10
CA PRO A 50 7.23 23.82 11.72
C PRO A 50 7.83 22.50 12.22
N LEU A 51 9.15 22.32 12.10
CA LEU A 51 9.82 21.06 12.51
C LEU A 51 9.55 20.68 13.97
N ALA A 52 9.39 21.66 14.85
CA ALA A 52 9.03 21.40 16.25
C ALA A 52 7.66 20.71 16.40
N GLU A 53 6.71 21.00 15.50
CA GLU A 53 5.40 20.32 15.48
C GLU A 53 5.52 18.91 14.87
N VAL A 54 6.40 18.73 13.87
CA VAL A 54 6.75 17.40 13.34
C VAL A 54 7.34 16.54 14.46
N ASP A 55 8.33 17.06 15.19
CA ASP A 55 8.98 16.38 16.31
C ASP A 55 7.97 16.04 17.42
N ALA A 56 7.06 16.97 17.74
CA ALA A 56 5.99 16.73 18.71
C ALA A 56 5.05 15.59 18.27
N ARG A 57 4.73 15.51 16.98
CA ARG A 57 3.89 14.43 16.42
C ARG A 57 4.59 13.08 16.44
N ILE A 58 5.88 13.05 16.09
CA ILE A 58 6.73 11.85 16.19
C ILE A 58 6.82 11.40 17.65
N LYS A 59 7.11 12.32 18.58
CA LYS A 59 7.15 12.04 20.02
C LYS A 59 5.82 11.51 20.55
N LYS A 60 4.70 12.02 20.05
CA LYS A 60 3.38 11.49 20.40
C LYS A 60 3.22 10.04 19.95
N ALA A 61 3.69 9.69 18.75
CA ALA A 61 3.58 8.34 18.22
C ALA A 61 4.42 7.33 19.05
N ILE A 62 5.67 7.65 19.36
CA ILE A 62 6.56 6.76 20.14
C ILE A 62 6.16 6.61 21.61
N ASN A 63 5.48 7.61 22.17
CA ASN A 63 4.99 7.59 23.55
C ASN A 63 3.55 7.06 23.68
N ASP A 64 2.88 6.74 22.57
CA ASP A 64 1.56 6.13 22.60
C ASP A 64 1.66 4.67 23.11
N PRO A 65 0.85 4.24 24.08
CA PRO A 65 0.86 2.84 24.55
C PRO A 65 0.70 1.81 23.43
N LEU A 66 0.03 2.16 22.32
CA LEU A 66 -0.09 1.27 21.14
C LEU A 66 1.23 1.11 20.35
N HIS A 67 2.28 1.87 20.70
CA HIS A 67 3.61 1.68 20.13
C HIS A 67 4.32 0.44 20.70
N GLU A 68 3.94 -0.01 21.87
CA GLU A 68 4.32 -1.32 22.36
C GLU A 68 3.64 -2.41 21.52
N TYR A 69 4.40 -3.44 21.13
CA TYR A 69 3.89 -4.46 20.23
C TYR A 69 2.68 -5.18 20.80
N ASN A 70 1.60 -5.16 20.04
CA ASN A 70 0.40 -5.97 20.27
C ASN A 70 -0.07 -6.54 18.93
N ASN A 71 -0.28 -7.84 18.88
CA ASN A 71 -0.62 -8.52 17.63
C ASN A 71 -2.04 -8.22 17.10
N MET A 72 -2.88 -7.47 17.86
CA MET A 72 -4.21 -7.04 17.42
C MET A 72 -4.23 -5.58 16.96
N LEU A 73 -3.51 -4.70 17.64
CA LEU A 73 -3.49 -3.27 17.34
C LEU A 73 -2.12 -2.69 17.65
N TRP A 74 -1.37 -2.29 16.63
CA TRP A 74 0.00 -1.81 16.77
C TRP A 74 0.24 -0.53 16.00
N LEU A 75 0.73 0.50 16.69
CA LEU A 75 1.12 1.79 16.11
C LEU A 75 2.65 1.86 15.99
N ARG A 76 3.17 1.78 14.76
CA ARG A 76 4.62 1.86 14.55
C ARG A 76 5.02 2.79 13.40
N GLY A 77 4.08 3.45 12.77
CA GLY A 77 4.39 4.23 11.59
C GLY A 77 3.74 5.60 11.58
N VAL A 78 4.25 6.42 10.68
CA VAL A 78 3.64 7.70 10.31
C VAL A 78 3.42 7.79 8.82
N LYS A 79 2.40 8.55 8.41
CA LYS A 79 2.01 8.76 7.02
C LYS A 79 2.20 10.21 6.62
N VAL A 80 2.84 10.40 5.48
CA VAL A 80 2.93 11.69 4.79
C VAL A 80 2.35 11.61 3.37
N PHE A 81 2.00 12.74 2.79
CA PHE A 81 1.56 12.86 1.41
C PHE A 81 2.57 13.67 0.62
N LEU A 82 3.22 13.06 -0.36
CA LEU A 82 4.27 13.71 -1.13
C LEU A 82 3.73 14.37 -2.40
N ASP A 83 2.70 13.79 -3.01
CA ASP A 83 2.10 14.33 -4.23
C ASP A 83 0.58 14.15 -4.26
N GLY A 84 -0.03 14.59 -5.35
CA GLY A 84 -1.45 14.39 -5.62
C GLY A 84 -1.76 13.05 -6.29
N GLY A 85 -3.05 12.86 -6.61
CA GLY A 85 -3.54 11.61 -7.19
C GLY A 85 -3.50 11.58 -8.72
N MET A 86 -3.45 10.37 -9.30
CA MET A 86 -3.56 10.21 -10.75
C MET A 86 -4.97 10.51 -11.27
N LEU A 87 -6.02 10.24 -10.48
CA LEU A 87 -7.41 10.49 -10.88
C LEU A 87 -7.74 11.98 -11.02
N THR A 88 -7.01 12.81 -10.31
CA THR A 88 -7.17 14.26 -10.32
C THR A 88 -6.20 14.96 -11.25
N GLY A 89 -5.32 14.20 -11.96
CA GLY A 89 -4.28 14.75 -12.79
C GLY A 89 -3.20 15.49 -12.02
N SER A 90 -3.00 15.20 -10.74
CA SER A 90 -2.08 15.94 -9.87
C SER A 90 -0.91 15.12 -9.33
N ALA A 91 -0.78 13.85 -9.70
CA ALA A 91 0.42 13.05 -9.42
C ALA A 91 1.66 13.74 -9.99
N TYR A 92 2.73 13.85 -9.17
CA TYR A 92 3.95 14.55 -9.58
C TYR A 92 4.85 13.65 -10.43
N MET A 93 5.00 14.03 -11.69
CA MET A 93 5.67 13.26 -12.74
C MET A 93 7.03 13.86 -13.11
N ASN A 94 7.98 13.00 -13.49
CA ASN A 94 9.28 13.42 -14.03
C ASN A 94 9.13 14.13 -15.39
N GLU A 95 8.18 13.68 -16.22
CA GLU A 95 7.82 14.32 -17.48
C GLU A 95 6.46 15.03 -17.36
N PRO A 96 6.21 16.10 -18.13
CA PRO A 96 4.91 16.77 -18.11
C PRO A 96 3.74 15.82 -18.41
N TRP A 97 2.60 16.08 -17.77
CA TRP A 97 1.34 15.36 -18.05
C TRP A 97 0.89 15.52 -19.51
N GLY A 98 1.27 16.64 -20.13
CA GLY A 98 0.71 17.08 -21.40
C GLY A 98 -0.71 17.65 -21.22
N VAL A 99 -1.18 18.33 -22.26
CA VAL A 99 -2.53 18.88 -22.28
C VAL A 99 -3.56 17.76 -22.23
N SER A 100 -4.57 17.91 -21.35
CA SER A 100 -5.59 16.89 -21.16
C SER A 100 -6.96 17.50 -20.87
N LYS A 101 -7.93 17.16 -21.72
CA LYS A 101 -9.33 17.49 -21.45
C LYS A 101 -9.92 16.65 -20.32
N ILE A 102 -9.42 15.42 -20.12
CA ILE A 102 -9.90 14.52 -19.08
C ILE A 102 -9.58 15.08 -17.69
N TYR A 103 -8.38 15.63 -17.53
CA TYR A 103 -7.88 16.17 -16.27
C TYR A 103 -7.92 17.70 -16.19
N SER A 104 -8.52 18.37 -17.19
CA SER A 104 -8.58 19.84 -17.29
C SER A 104 -7.20 20.50 -17.22
N ILE A 105 -6.17 19.85 -17.79
CA ILE A 105 -4.81 20.36 -17.85
C ILE A 105 -4.65 21.14 -19.17
N THR A 106 -4.32 22.42 -19.05
CA THR A 106 -4.09 23.34 -20.18
C THR A 106 -2.63 23.72 -20.38
N ASP A 107 -1.82 23.64 -19.31
CA ASP A 107 -0.38 23.91 -19.38
C ASP A 107 0.36 22.64 -19.86
N PRO A 108 1.05 22.68 -21.02
CA PRO A 108 1.77 21.54 -21.55
C PRO A 108 2.96 21.11 -20.67
N GLU A 109 3.51 22.01 -19.85
CA GLU A 109 4.65 21.74 -18.97
C GLU A 109 4.25 21.32 -17.56
N TYR A 110 2.94 21.23 -17.28
CA TYR A 110 2.44 20.83 -15.97
C TYR A 110 2.86 19.39 -15.62
N ARG A 111 3.48 19.22 -14.45
CA ARG A 111 4.02 17.94 -13.97
C ARG A 111 3.26 17.34 -12.78
N GLY A 112 2.16 17.93 -12.37
CA GLY A 112 1.47 17.57 -11.12
C GLY A 112 1.89 18.46 -9.96
N THR A 113 1.54 18.05 -8.77
CA THR A 113 1.77 18.82 -7.55
C THR A 113 2.62 18.02 -6.57
N ARG A 114 3.80 18.50 -6.24
CA ARG A 114 4.61 17.99 -5.14
C ARG A 114 4.29 18.83 -3.89
N TYR A 115 3.90 18.17 -2.80
CA TYR A 115 3.48 18.83 -1.57
C TYR A 115 4.64 19.10 -0.61
N ILE A 116 5.73 18.34 -0.68
CA ILE A 116 6.87 18.45 0.22
C ILE A 116 8.12 18.73 -0.63
N ASP A 117 8.83 19.81 -0.34
CA ASP A 117 10.10 20.09 -1.03
C ASP A 117 11.21 19.10 -0.60
N PRO A 118 12.29 18.93 -1.41
CA PRO A 118 13.31 17.91 -1.18
C PRO A 118 14.04 18.06 0.18
N GLU A 119 14.36 19.26 0.58
CA GLU A 119 15.06 19.50 1.86
C GLU A 119 14.17 19.13 3.04
N ARG A 120 12.91 19.55 3.00
CA ARG A 120 11.91 19.18 4.02
C ARG A 120 11.67 17.68 4.04
N LEU A 121 11.59 17.03 2.87
CA LEU A 121 11.40 15.59 2.75
C LEU A 121 12.56 14.83 3.43
N TYR A 122 13.81 15.22 3.18
CA TYR A 122 14.98 14.68 3.85
C TYR A 122 14.88 14.86 5.37
N GLN A 123 14.63 16.10 5.84
CA GLN A 123 14.55 16.42 7.27
C GLN A 123 13.48 15.63 8.02
N VAL A 124 12.29 15.48 7.43
CA VAL A 124 11.18 14.73 8.03
C VAL A 124 11.47 13.24 8.00
N SER A 125 11.96 12.70 6.87
CA SER A 125 12.29 11.29 6.73
C SER A 125 13.34 10.87 7.76
N LEU A 126 14.44 11.63 7.90
CA LEU A 126 15.49 11.35 8.87
C LEU A 126 14.94 11.28 10.29
N ARG A 127 14.13 12.27 10.70
CA ARG A 127 13.55 12.32 12.06
C ARG A 127 12.64 11.13 12.36
N VAL A 128 11.83 10.74 11.37
CA VAL A 128 10.92 9.60 11.53
C VAL A 128 11.69 8.31 11.68
N LEU A 129 12.71 8.08 10.82
CA LEU A 129 13.52 6.88 10.86
C LEU A 129 14.39 6.81 12.11
N ASP A 130 14.99 7.92 12.53
CA ASP A 130 15.80 8.04 13.76
C ASP A 130 14.97 7.74 15.02
N ALA A 131 13.68 8.09 15.02
CA ALA A 131 12.73 7.73 16.07
C ALA A 131 12.31 6.25 16.08
N GLY A 132 12.81 5.42 15.17
CA GLY A 132 12.46 4.00 15.05
C GLY A 132 11.07 3.76 14.45
N LEU A 133 10.43 4.78 13.87
CA LEU A 133 9.14 4.65 13.21
C LEU A 133 9.33 4.31 11.72
N GLN A 134 8.41 3.51 11.18
CA GLN A 134 8.29 3.35 9.75
C GLN A 134 7.61 4.59 9.14
N MET A 135 8.21 5.18 8.14
CA MET A 135 7.54 6.20 7.34
C MET A 135 6.88 5.56 6.12
N THR A 136 5.59 5.83 5.92
CA THR A 136 4.91 5.55 4.66
C THR A 136 4.53 6.86 3.97
N ALA A 137 4.78 6.95 2.67
CA ALA A 137 4.50 8.15 1.91
C ALA A 137 3.56 7.84 0.74
N HIS A 138 2.48 8.61 0.63
CA HIS A 138 1.69 8.64 -0.59
C HIS A 138 2.57 9.20 -1.71
N SER A 139 2.88 8.38 -2.70
CA SER A 139 3.69 8.75 -3.86
C SER A 139 3.17 8.02 -5.08
N VAL A 140 2.45 8.74 -5.92
CA VAL A 140 1.73 8.23 -7.09
C VAL A 140 2.53 8.39 -8.36
N GLY A 141 3.07 9.59 -8.60
CA GLY A 141 3.88 9.89 -9.77
C GLY A 141 5.33 9.45 -9.62
N ASP A 142 5.96 9.14 -10.74
CA ASP A 142 7.36 8.73 -10.79
C ASP A 142 8.32 9.82 -10.30
N GLY A 143 7.95 11.09 -10.42
CA GLY A 143 8.68 12.22 -9.85
C GLY A 143 8.64 12.23 -8.31
N ALA A 144 7.48 11.91 -7.73
CA ALA A 144 7.35 11.78 -6.27
C ALA A 144 8.12 10.57 -5.74
N VAL A 145 8.01 9.41 -6.40
CA VAL A 145 8.77 8.21 -6.05
C VAL A 145 10.27 8.49 -6.12
N SER A 146 10.75 9.12 -7.20
CA SER A 146 12.17 9.47 -7.36
C SER A 146 12.66 10.41 -6.25
N ALA A 147 11.88 11.43 -5.90
CA ALA A 147 12.24 12.37 -4.84
C ALA A 147 12.36 11.68 -3.47
N LEU A 148 11.44 10.77 -3.15
CA LEU A 148 11.46 10.03 -1.89
C LEU A 148 12.64 9.04 -1.82
N VAL A 149 12.88 8.31 -2.90
CA VAL A 149 14.02 7.38 -3.01
C VAL A 149 15.34 8.12 -2.87
N GLN A 150 15.45 9.32 -3.48
CA GLN A 150 16.64 10.16 -3.36
C GLN A 150 16.84 10.66 -1.92
N ALA A 151 15.78 11.05 -1.21
CA ALA A 151 15.88 11.44 0.20
C ALA A 151 16.42 10.29 1.07
N TYR A 152 15.92 9.08 0.87
CA TYR A 152 16.43 7.89 1.57
C TYR A 152 17.85 7.52 1.15
N ALA A 153 18.24 7.70 -0.12
CA ALA A 153 19.61 7.46 -0.56
C ALA A 153 20.61 8.43 0.10
N THR A 154 20.20 9.69 0.30
CA THR A 154 21.01 10.68 1.04
C THR A 154 21.15 10.28 2.50
N ILE A 155 20.07 9.87 3.16
CA ILE A 155 20.08 9.41 4.56
C ILE A 155 20.98 8.18 4.73
N ASP A 156 20.91 7.21 3.79
CA ASP A 156 21.74 6.00 3.81
C ASP A 156 23.24 6.30 3.62
N ALA A 157 23.55 7.32 2.82
CA ALA A 157 24.94 7.77 2.61
C ALA A 157 25.54 8.44 3.88
N ASP A 158 24.70 8.94 4.79
CA ASP A 158 25.09 9.51 6.07
C ASP A 158 25.18 8.44 7.20
N ASP A 159 25.51 7.20 6.85
CA ASP A 159 25.67 6.05 7.75
C ASP A 159 24.39 5.57 8.47
N PHE A 160 23.23 6.03 8.06
CA PHE A 160 21.96 5.52 8.59
C PHE A 160 21.49 4.28 7.81
N ARG A 161 21.24 3.17 8.51
CA ARG A 161 20.73 1.94 7.87
C ARG A 161 19.26 2.03 7.52
N VAL A 162 18.93 2.64 6.39
CA VAL A 162 17.55 2.82 5.89
C VAL A 162 16.79 1.49 5.80
N ALA A 163 17.44 0.41 5.36
CA ALA A 163 16.83 -0.91 5.23
C ALA A 163 16.23 -1.46 6.53
N ALA A 164 16.82 -1.14 7.69
CA ALA A 164 16.31 -1.61 8.98
C ALA A 164 14.96 -0.98 9.36
N ALA A 165 14.72 0.23 8.90
CA ALA A 165 13.46 0.95 9.13
C ALA A 165 12.36 0.54 8.13
N ARG A 166 12.69 -0.19 7.06
CA ARG A 166 11.76 -0.63 5.99
C ARG A 166 10.83 0.49 5.52
N PRO A 167 11.32 1.67 5.12
CA PRO A 167 10.43 2.73 4.68
C PRO A 167 9.52 2.24 3.56
N CYS A 168 8.26 2.67 3.57
CA CYS A 168 7.24 2.16 2.67
C CYS A 168 6.78 3.25 1.70
N ILE A 169 6.75 2.95 0.41
CA ILE A 169 6.13 3.82 -0.58
C ILE A 169 4.73 3.28 -0.88
N THR A 170 3.71 4.05 -0.54
CA THR A 170 2.32 3.71 -0.83
C THR A 170 1.95 4.22 -2.22
N HIS A 171 1.31 3.38 -2.99
CA HIS A 171 0.83 3.50 -4.36
C HIS A 171 1.86 3.11 -5.40
N CYS A 172 3.00 3.79 -5.53
CA CYS A 172 4.00 3.49 -6.57
C CYS A 172 3.36 3.30 -7.96
N ASN A 173 2.34 4.13 -8.29
CA ASN A 173 1.57 3.88 -9.51
C ASN A 173 2.41 4.08 -10.76
N PHE A 174 3.20 5.15 -10.81
CA PHE A 174 4.20 5.35 -11.84
C PHE A 174 5.59 5.25 -11.24
N MET A 175 6.48 4.57 -11.92
CA MET A 175 7.84 4.35 -11.44
C MET A 175 8.86 4.50 -12.56
N SER A 176 10.14 4.52 -12.21
CA SER A 176 11.24 4.39 -13.14
C SER A 176 12.08 3.16 -12.81
N ARG A 177 12.85 2.68 -13.77
CA ARG A 177 13.81 1.59 -13.59
C ARG A 177 14.84 1.91 -12.52
N GLU A 178 15.28 3.16 -12.48
CA GLU A 178 16.26 3.70 -11.54
C GLU A 178 15.71 3.67 -10.12
N SER A 179 14.48 4.18 -9.92
CA SER A 179 13.82 4.14 -8.61
C SER A 179 13.64 2.71 -8.10
N ILE A 180 13.23 1.77 -8.94
CA ILE A 180 13.10 0.35 -8.56
C ILE A 180 14.45 -0.24 -8.13
N LYS A 181 15.54 0.06 -8.86
CA LYS A 181 16.89 -0.39 -8.52
C LYS A 181 17.33 0.14 -7.15
N GLU A 182 17.13 1.41 -6.90
CA GLU A 182 17.52 2.05 -5.64
C GLU A 182 16.63 1.58 -4.47
N MET A 183 15.33 1.36 -4.69
CA MET A 183 14.45 0.75 -3.67
C MET A 183 14.98 -0.61 -3.23
N ALA A 184 15.38 -1.45 -4.16
CA ALA A 184 15.98 -2.76 -3.86
C ALA A 184 17.28 -2.63 -3.05
N ARG A 185 18.17 -1.70 -3.41
CA ARG A 185 19.42 -1.45 -2.70
C ARG A 185 19.19 -0.97 -1.27
N LEU A 186 18.22 -0.07 -1.08
CA LEU A 186 17.91 0.57 0.19
C LEU A 186 16.94 -0.21 1.08
N GLY A 187 16.43 -1.37 0.64
CA GLY A 187 15.44 -2.14 1.38
C GLY A 187 14.10 -1.42 1.54
N ILE A 188 13.78 -0.47 0.64
CA ILE A 188 12.50 0.23 0.61
C ILE A 188 11.43 -0.75 0.14
N VAL A 189 10.30 -0.82 0.85
CA VAL A 189 9.17 -1.67 0.50
C VAL A 189 8.09 -0.90 -0.25
N ALA A 190 7.30 -1.59 -1.04
CA ALA A 190 6.23 -1.01 -1.83
C ALA A 190 4.86 -1.55 -1.39
N ASP A 191 3.87 -0.69 -1.34
CA ASP A 191 2.48 -1.01 -1.03
C ASP A 191 1.59 -0.58 -2.19
N LEU A 192 1.24 -1.53 -3.06
CA LEU A 192 0.50 -1.29 -4.28
C LEU A 192 -0.96 -1.73 -4.16
N GLN A 193 -1.82 -1.06 -4.93
CA GLN A 193 -3.25 -1.36 -4.98
C GLN A 193 -3.63 -1.76 -6.41
N PRO A 194 -3.77 -3.06 -6.70
CA PRO A 194 -4.10 -3.55 -8.04
C PRO A 194 -5.37 -2.95 -8.63
N ALA A 195 -6.31 -2.55 -7.76
CA ALA A 195 -7.55 -1.91 -8.16
C ALA A 195 -7.36 -0.70 -9.08
N TRP A 196 -6.31 0.09 -8.89
CA TRP A 196 -6.02 1.27 -9.72
C TRP A 196 -5.68 0.89 -11.16
N LEU A 197 -4.98 -0.22 -11.39
CA LEU A 197 -4.75 -0.72 -12.74
C LEU A 197 -6.07 -1.12 -13.39
N TYR A 198 -6.92 -1.83 -12.65
CA TYR A 198 -8.20 -2.32 -13.15
C TYR A 198 -9.15 -1.19 -13.51
N MET A 199 -9.26 -0.19 -12.63
CA MET A 199 -10.23 0.88 -12.79
C MET A 199 -9.79 1.96 -13.78
N ASP A 200 -8.51 2.32 -13.79
CA ASP A 200 -8.01 3.52 -14.43
C ASP A 200 -7.02 3.25 -15.57
N GLY A 201 -6.52 2.03 -15.70
CA GLY A 201 -5.49 1.67 -16.68
C GLY A 201 -5.85 2.05 -18.11
N LYS A 202 -7.12 1.88 -18.53
CA LYS A 202 -7.59 2.29 -19.86
C LYS A 202 -7.50 3.81 -20.08
N THR A 203 -7.88 4.58 -19.08
CA THR A 203 -7.85 6.06 -19.14
C THR A 203 -6.42 6.57 -19.16
N LEU A 204 -5.56 5.99 -18.32
CA LEU A 204 -4.14 6.34 -18.24
C LEU A 204 -3.39 5.98 -19.52
N LEU A 205 -3.67 4.81 -20.11
CA LEU A 205 -3.13 4.41 -21.40
C LEU A 205 -3.51 5.41 -22.50
N LYS A 206 -4.76 5.87 -22.50
CA LYS A 206 -5.22 6.91 -23.45
C LYS A 206 -4.50 8.25 -23.24
N GLN A 207 -4.23 8.63 -21.99
CA GLN A 207 -3.56 9.90 -21.65
C GLN A 207 -2.08 9.88 -21.99
N PHE A 208 -1.39 8.79 -21.61
CA PHE A 208 0.08 8.74 -21.64
C PHE A 208 0.66 7.88 -22.76
N GLY A 209 -0.14 6.97 -23.34
CA GLY A 209 0.33 5.99 -24.32
C GLY A 209 1.16 4.85 -23.69
N GLU A 210 1.50 3.86 -24.51
CA GLU A 210 2.20 2.63 -24.10
C GLU A 210 3.54 2.92 -23.40
N LYS A 211 4.37 3.78 -23.99
CA LYS A 211 5.72 4.03 -23.49
C LYS A 211 5.73 4.58 -22.06
N ARG A 212 4.86 5.55 -21.74
CA ARG A 212 4.83 6.18 -20.41
C ARG A 212 4.13 5.35 -19.36
N THR A 213 3.31 4.38 -19.77
CA THR A 213 2.65 3.42 -18.86
C THR A 213 3.44 2.13 -18.70
N GLU A 214 4.62 1.96 -19.31
CA GLU A 214 5.46 0.76 -19.19
C GLU A 214 5.74 0.39 -17.72
N TYR A 215 6.02 1.39 -16.90
CA TYR A 215 6.25 1.23 -15.46
C TYR A 215 5.05 1.67 -14.60
N PHE A 216 3.84 1.54 -15.14
CA PHE A 216 2.61 1.69 -14.35
C PHE A 216 2.31 0.41 -13.58
N GLN A 217 2.40 0.48 -12.25
CA GLN A 217 2.32 -0.68 -11.35
C GLN A 217 3.20 -1.85 -11.85
N PRO A 218 4.52 -1.69 -11.86
CA PRO A 218 5.44 -2.62 -12.52
C PRO A 218 5.80 -3.80 -11.61
N TYR A 219 4.79 -4.64 -11.31
CA TYR A 219 4.94 -5.75 -10.36
C TYR A 219 6.10 -6.68 -10.69
N ARG A 220 6.23 -7.11 -11.96
CA ARG A 220 7.31 -8.01 -12.38
C ARG A 220 8.67 -7.39 -12.14
N SER A 221 8.82 -6.12 -12.56
CA SER A 221 10.09 -5.40 -12.39
C SER A 221 10.50 -5.25 -10.93
N LEU A 222 9.53 -5.00 -10.02
CA LEU A 222 9.77 -4.93 -8.58
C LEU A 222 10.19 -6.29 -8.01
N PHE A 223 9.45 -7.36 -8.32
CA PHE A 223 9.75 -8.72 -7.86
C PHE A 223 11.10 -9.22 -8.38
N ASP A 224 11.44 -8.99 -9.65
CA ASP A 224 12.72 -9.40 -10.24
C ASP A 224 13.92 -8.68 -9.62
N ARG A 225 13.72 -7.51 -9.05
CA ARG A 225 14.74 -6.76 -8.31
C ARG A 225 14.78 -7.09 -6.81
N GLY A 226 13.89 -7.94 -6.33
CA GLY A 226 13.81 -8.32 -4.92
C GLY A 226 13.18 -7.27 -4.02
N VAL A 227 12.49 -6.27 -4.57
CA VAL A 227 11.69 -5.34 -3.77
C VAL A 227 10.51 -6.10 -3.17
N ILE A 228 10.33 -6.02 -1.86
CA ILE A 228 9.17 -6.61 -1.21
C ILE A 228 7.95 -5.73 -1.47
N VAL A 229 6.95 -6.32 -2.11
CA VAL A 229 5.71 -5.64 -2.51
C VAL A 229 4.54 -6.25 -1.76
N GLY A 230 3.78 -5.42 -1.05
CA GLY A 230 2.49 -5.77 -0.47
C GLY A 230 1.32 -5.36 -1.37
N GLY A 231 0.19 -6.03 -1.20
CA GLY A 231 -1.07 -5.73 -1.88
C GLY A 231 -2.11 -5.15 -0.95
N GLY A 232 -2.71 -4.05 -1.36
CA GLY A 232 -3.78 -3.38 -0.63
C GLY A 232 -4.94 -3.00 -1.55
N SER A 233 -5.92 -2.28 -1.02
CA SER A 233 -7.09 -1.83 -1.77
C SER A 233 -7.24 -0.32 -1.82
N ASP A 234 -6.63 0.41 -0.90
CA ASP A 234 -6.94 1.82 -0.65
C ASP A 234 -8.45 2.05 -0.43
N HIS A 235 -9.10 1.03 0.15
CA HIS A 235 -10.53 1.07 0.41
C HIS A 235 -10.81 1.95 1.64
N MET A 236 -11.66 2.95 1.43
CA MET A 236 -12.17 3.78 2.51
C MET A 236 -13.68 3.62 2.60
N GLN A 237 -14.16 3.11 3.73
CA GLN A 237 -15.58 3.10 4.00
C GLN A 237 -15.94 4.30 4.87
N LYS A 238 -16.80 5.17 4.34
CA LYS A 238 -17.37 6.30 5.08
C LYS A 238 -18.70 5.88 5.72
N ILE A 239 -18.97 6.42 6.88
CA ILE A 239 -20.29 6.31 7.50
C ILE A 239 -21.28 7.05 6.61
N GLY A 240 -22.42 6.43 6.31
CA GLY A 240 -23.46 6.99 5.45
C GLY A 240 -23.46 6.40 4.04
N SER A 241 -23.92 7.18 3.06
CA SER A 241 -24.14 6.71 1.68
C SER A 241 -22.90 6.65 0.81
N LEU A 242 -21.80 7.30 1.22
CA LEU A 242 -20.56 7.34 0.44
C LEU A 242 -19.67 6.16 0.81
N ARG A 243 -19.49 5.26 -0.13
CA ARG A 243 -18.53 4.15 -0.05
C ARG A 243 -17.38 4.38 -1.02
N SER A 244 -16.22 3.86 -0.69
CA SER A 244 -15.13 3.77 -1.66
C SER A 244 -15.56 2.87 -2.81
N VAL A 245 -15.22 3.29 -4.02
CA VAL A 245 -15.44 2.48 -5.23
C VAL A 245 -14.34 1.43 -5.43
N ASN A 246 -13.27 1.50 -4.65
CA ASN A 246 -12.14 0.56 -4.76
C ASN A 246 -12.56 -0.82 -4.26
N PRO A 247 -12.45 -1.84 -5.10
CA PRO A 247 -12.69 -3.21 -4.66
C PRO A 247 -11.60 -3.65 -3.67
N TYR A 248 -12.02 -4.23 -2.54
CA TYR A 248 -11.10 -4.75 -1.52
C TYR A 248 -10.99 -6.28 -1.51
N ASN A 249 -11.65 -6.97 -2.44
CA ASN A 249 -11.54 -8.42 -2.59
C ASN A 249 -10.10 -8.81 -3.00
N PRO A 250 -9.34 -9.58 -2.15
CA PRO A 250 -7.96 -9.96 -2.44
C PRO A 250 -7.83 -10.85 -3.67
N PHE A 251 -8.82 -11.71 -3.95
CA PHE A 251 -8.81 -12.62 -5.11
C PHE A 251 -8.96 -11.86 -6.42
N LEU A 252 -9.79 -10.82 -6.45
CA LEU A 252 -9.83 -9.88 -7.57
C LEU A 252 -8.48 -9.16 -7.72
N GLY A 253 -7.88 -8.71 -6.61
CA GLY A 253 -6.56 -8.09 -6.63
C GLY A 253 -5.48 -9.03 -7.18
N MET A 254 -5.46 -10.30 -6.76
CA MET A 254 -4.55 -11.32 -7.31
C MET A 254 -4.78 -11.49 -8.82
N TRP A 255 -6.04 -11.67 -9.24
CA TRP A 255 -6.38 -11.80 -10.66
C TRP A 255 -5.88 -10.62 -11.49
N ILE A 256 -6.03 -9.38 -11.01
CA ILE A 256 -5.55 -8.19 -11.70
C ILE A 256 -4.04 -8.26 -11.93
N THR A 257 -3.25 -8.68 -10.93
CA THR A 257 -1.78 -8.79 -11.08
C THR A 257 -1.35 -9.90 -12.02
N LEU A 258 -2.17 -10.95 -12.17
CA LEU A 258 -1.94 -12.10 -13.05
C LEU A 258 -2.41 -11.84 -14.48
N LYS A 259 -3.53 -11.15 -14.65
CA LYS A 259 -4.15 -10.89 -15.96
C LYS A 259 -3.67 -9.57 -16.57
N ARG A 260 -3.62 -8.51 -15.77
CA ARG A 260 -3.33 -7.13 -16.17
C ARG A 260 -4.29 -6.61 -17.24
N GLN A 261 -5.56 -6.91 -17.05
CA GLN A 261 -6.62 -6.41 -17.92
C GLN A 261 -7.37 -5.26 -17.22
N PRO A 262 -7.28 -4.02 -17.74
CA PRO A 262 -8.10 -2.92 -17.24
C PRO A 262 -9.60 -3.18 -17.49
N ARG A 263 -10.43 -2.64 -16.62
CA ARG A 263 -11.87 -2.72 -16.76
C ARG A 263 -12.32 -2.06 -18.08
N ASN A 264 -13.24 -2.71 -18.79
CA ASN A 264 -13.77 -2.20 -20.07
C ASN A 264 -12.70 -2.00 -21.16
N MET A 265 -11.69 -2.86 -21.16
CA MET A 265 -10.66 -2.91 -22.18
C MET A 265 -10.47 -4.38 -22.64
N ASP A 266 -10.43 -4.62 -23.94
CA ASP A 266 -10.24 -5.97 -24.50
C ASP A 266 -8.77 -6.40 -24.48
N GLY A 267 -7.85 -5.47 -24.32
CA GLY A 267 -6.40 -5.70 -24.26
C GLY A 267 -5.86 -5.81 -22.85
N LEU A 268 -4.58 -6.08 -22.77
CA LEU A 268 -3.80 -6.16 -21.53
C LEU A 268 -2.88 -4.95 -21.43
N LEU A 269 -2.67 -4.46 -20.22
CA LEU A 269 -1.74 -3.35 -19.98
C LEU A 269 -0.40 -3.92 -19.51
N HIS A 270 0.61 -3.91 -20.41
CA HIS A 270 1.97 -4.39 -20.12
C HIS A 270 1.99 -5.81 -19.54
N ALA A 271 1.62 -6.79 -20.38
CA ALA A 271 1.52 -8.20 -19.99
C ALA A 271 2.83 -8.80 -19.44
N GLU A 272 3.98 -8.21 -19.78
CA GLU A 272 5.29 -8.56 -19.27
C GLU A 272 5.46 -8.24 -17.77
N GLN A 273 4.61 -7.37 -17.22
CA GLN A 273 4.59 -7.01 -15.79
C GLN A 273 3.72 -7.95 -14.94
N ARG A 274 3.25 -9.07 -15.48
CA ARG A 274 2.45 -10.06 -14.75
C ARG A 274 3.25 -10.73 -13.65
N LEU A 275 2.58 -11.02 -12.55
CA LEU A 275 3.07 -11.92 -11.51
C LEU A 275 2.79 -13.40 -11.87
N LYS A 276 3.46 -14.31 -11.17
CA LYS A 276 3.10 -15.73 -11.08
C LYS A 276 2.09 -15.93 -9.94
N ARG A 277 1.32 -17.01 -9.96
CA ARG A 277 0.26 -17.27 -8.95
C ARG A 277 0.76 -17.25 -7.51
N HIS A 278 1.90 -17.89 -7.25
CA HIS A 278 2.50 -17.90 -5.91
C HIS A 278 2.99 -16.50 -5.48
N GLU A 279 3.41 -15.65 -6.44
CA GLU A 279 3.82 -14.27 -6.15
C GLU A 279 2.59 -13.40 -5.84
N ALA A 280 1.48 -13.57 -6.57
CA ALA A 280 0.22 -12.91 -6.26
C ALA A 280 -0.34 -13.32 -4.89
N LEU A 281 -0.18 -14.60 -4.49
CA LEU A 281 -0.52 -15.05 -3.15
C LEU A 281 0.37 -14.40 -2.09
N ARG A 282 1.69 -14.37 -2.31
CA ARG A 282 2.64 -13.71 -1.41
C ARG A 282 2.36 -12.22 -1.22
N LEU A 283 1.88 -11.55 -2.26
CA LEU A 283 1.48 -10.14 -2.23
C LEU A 283 0.45 -9.84 -1.13
N TYR A 284 -0.49 -10.75 -0.92
CA TYR A 284 -1.58 -10.61 0.05
C TYR A 284 -1.36 -11.37 1.37
N THR A 285 -0.22 -12.02 1.53
CA THR A 285 0.10 -12.82 2.73
C THR A 285 1.42 -12.40 3.35
N ILE A 286 2.49 -13.19 3.16
CA ILE A 286 3.78 -12.99 3.83
C ILE A 286 4.43 -11.64 3.50
N ASN A 287 4.25 -11.10 2.30
CA ASN A 287 4.82 -9.80 1.96
C ASN A 287 4.14 -8.69 2.77
N ASN A 288 2.80 -8.74 2.94
CA ASN A 288 2.10 -7.78 3.80
C ASN A 288 2.54 -7.88 5.27
N ALA A 289 2.79 -9.11 5.76
CA ALA A 289 3.34 -9.30 7.09
C ALA A 289 4.76 -8.69 7.20
N TYR A 290 5.59 -8.82 6.16
CA TYR A 290 6.91 -8.18 6.10
C TYR A 290 6.81 -6.65 6.13
N LEU A 291 5.85 -6.06 5.42
CA LEU A 291 5.62 -4.61 5.43
C LEU A 291 5.30 -4.08 6.84
N THR A 292 4.72 -4.93 7.68
CA THR A 292 4.33 -4.59 9.05
C THR A 292 5.27 -5.16 10.12
N PHE A 293 6.45 -5.67 9.76
CA PHE A 293 7.44 -6.29 10.67
C PHE A 293 6.90 -7.51 11.44
N GLU A 294 5.98 -8.25 10.87
CA GLU A 294 5.28 -9.37 11.50
C GLU A 294 5.44 -10.69 10.72
N GLU A 295 6.40 -10.78 9.80
CA GLU A 295 6.64 -11.97 8.97
C GLU A 295 7.03 -13.21 9.78
N GLU A 296 7.60 -13.03 10.97
CA GLU A 296 7.91 -14.12 11.91
C GLU A 296 6.68 -14.52 12.76
N VAL A 297 5.62 -13.71 12.72
CA VAL A 297 4.44 -13.89 13.58
C VAL A 297 3.22 -14.35 12.78
N LYS A 298 3.09 -13.92 11.52
CA LYS A 298 1.94 -14.22 10.65
C LYS A 298 2.33 -14.20 9.17
N GLY A 299 1.37 -14.41 8.27
CA GLY A 299 1.54 -14.33 6.81
C GLY A 299 1.87 -15.65 6.14
N SER A 300 2.09 -16.72 6.91
CA SER A 300 2.23 -18.10 6.44
C SER A 300 1.70 -19.08 7.48
N LEU A 301 1.37 -20.31 7.04
CA LEU A 301 0.91 -21.38 7.90
C LEU A 301 2.11 -22.24 8.33
N GLU A 302 2.77 -21.81 9.37
CA GLU A 302 3.95 -22.46 9.96
C GLU A 302 3.78 -22.62 11.47
N ALA A 303 4.36 -23.68 12.04
CA ALA A 303 4.34 -23.91 13.48
C ALA A 303 5.00 -22.70 14.21
N GLY A 304 4.32 -22.23 15.25
CA GLY A 304 4.74 -21.05 16.02
C GLY A 304 4.15 -19.71 15.57
N LYS A 305 3.57 -19.64 14.37
CA LYS A 305 2.87 -18.43 13.90
C LYS A 305 1.40 -18.40 14.32
N LEU A 306 0.82 -17.24 14.28
CA LEU A 306 -0.60 -17.04 14.56
C LEU A 306 -1.46 -17.81 13.55
N ALA A 307 -2.50 -18.49 14.05
CA ALA A 307 -3.43 -19.25 13.24
C ALA A 307 -4.47 -18.32 12.56
N ASP A 308 -3.96 -17.44 11.67
CA ASP A 308 -4.75 -16.58 10.80
C ASP A 308 -4.83 -17.24 9.43
N PHE A 309 -6.00 -17.77 9.09
CA PHE A 309 -6.17 -18.48 7.82
C PHE A 309 -7.60 -18.39 7.27
N VAL A 310 -7.74 -18.68 6.00
CA VAL A 310 -9.02 -18.71 5.30
C VAL A 310 -9.21 -20.07 4.63
N ILE A 311 -10.45 -20.53 4.60
CA ILE A 311 -10.88 -21.67 3.80
C ILE A 311 -11.67 -21.13 2.61
N VAL A 312 -11.31 -21.54 1.41
CA VAL A 312 -11.90 -21.07 0.17
C VAL A 312 -12.50 -22.22 -0.62
N ASP A 313 -13.41 -21.91 -1.54
CA ASP A 313 -14.16 -22.90 -2.34
C ASP A 313 -13.35 -23.57 -3.46
N ARG A 314 -12.13 -23.10 -3.73
CA ARG A 314 -11.30 -23.58 -4.85
C ARG A 314 -9.81 -23.41 -4.59
N ASP A 315 -9.00 -24.22 -5.29
CA ASP A 315 -7.53 -24.10 -5.29
C ASP A 315 -7.10 -23.00 -6.26
N ILE A 316 -6.84 -21.80 -5.72
CA ILE A 316 -6.44 -20.61 -6.50
C ILE A 316 -5.13 -20.78 -7.27
N LEU A 317 -4.32 -21.78 -6.90
CA LEU A 317 -3.06 -22.08 -7.60
C LEU A 317 -3.27 -22.94 -8.84
N LYS A 318 -4.45 -23.61 -8.99
CA LYS A 318 -4.73 -24.57 -10.07
C LYS A 318 -5.88 -24.20 -10.97
N VAL A 319 -6.94 -23.51 -10.44
CA VAL A 319 -8.13 -23.16 -11.23
C VAL A 319 -7.78 -22.33 -12.46
N GLU A 320 -8.69 -22.24 -13.43
CA GLU A 320 -8.53 -21.35 -14.57
C GLU A 320 -8.29 -19.92 -14.10
N LEU A 321 -7.48 -19.16 -14.85
CA LEU A 321 -7.02 -17.83 -14.42
C LEU A 321 -8.20 -16.89 -14.10
N ASP A 322 -9.21 -16.92 -14.96
CA ASP A 322 -10.36 -16.02 -14.85
C ASP A 322 -11.32 -16.40 -13.70
N ASP A 323 -11.19 -17.62 -13.14
CA ASP A 323 -11.98 -18.07 -11.98
C ASP A 323 -11.41 -17.59 -10.64
N ILE A 324 -10.15 -17.12 -10.61
CA ILE A 324 -9.51 -16.67 -9.36
C ILE A 324 -10.30 -15.53 -8.72
N LYS A 325 -10.75 -14.55 -9.52
CA LYS A 325 -11.52 -13.39 -9.03
C LYS A 325 -12.89 -13.74 -8.43
N ASP A 326 -13.40 -14.92 -8.76
CA ASP A 326 -14.70 -15.45 -8.34
C ASP A 326 -14.59 -16.42 -7.15
N THR A 327 -13.40 -16.51 -6.54
CA THR A 327 -13.15 -17.32 -5.34
C THR A 327 -14.01 -16.83 -4.18
N ARG A 328 -14.71 -17.79 -3.54
CA ARG A 328 -15.54 -17.51 -2.36
C ARG A 328 -14.82 -17.96 -1.09
N VAL A 329 -14.90 -17.13 -0.08
CA VAL A 329 -14.43 -17.46 1.27
C VAL A 329 -15.52 -18.27 1.98
N LEU A 330 -15.17 -19.46 2.43
CA LEU A 330 -16.06 -20.35 3.19
C LEU A 330 -15.96 -20.04 4.69
N SER A 331 -14.76 -19.78 5.17
CA SER A 331 -14.54 -19.35 6.56
C SER A 331 -13.24 -18.58 6.73
N THR A 332 -13.21 -17.69 7.73
CA THR A 332 -12.03 -16.89 8.11
C THR A 332 -11.76 -17.07 9.59
N TYR A 333 -10.50 -17.30 9.93
CA TYR A 333 -10.02 -17.49 11.28
C TYR A 333 -8.94 -16.48 11.65
N ILE A 334 -8.99 -15.97 12.87
CA ILE A 334 -7.98 -15.07 13.45
C ILE A 334 -7.54 -15.63 14.78
N GLY A 335 -6.27 -15.97 14.90
CA GLY A 335 -5.73 -16.64 16.10
C GLY A 335 -6.46 -17.96 16.42
N GLY A 336 -6.88 -18.70 15.38
CA GLY A 336 -7.66 -19.95 15.53
C GLY A 336 -9.15 -19.75 15.86
N ARG A 337 -9.61 -18.51 16.07
CA ARG A 337 -11.01 -18.20 16.34
C ARG A 337 -11.75 -17.91 15.04
N LEU A 338 -12.87 -18.59 14.82
CA LEU A 338 -13.75 -18.34 13.68
C LEU A 338 -14.36 -16.93 13.79
N VAL A 339 -14.15 -16.09 12.77
CA VAL A 339 -14.69 -14.73 12.69
C VAL A 339 -15.69 -14.54 11.55
N TYR A 340 -15.68 -15.46 10.59
CA TYR A 340 -16.65 -15.51 9.49
C TYR A 340 -16.84 -16.96 9.02
N ALA A 341 -18.09 -17.32 8.74
CA ALA A 341 -18.45 -18.50 7.95
C ALA A 341 -19.59 -18.13 7.00
N THR A 342 -19.54 -18.66 5.77
CA THR A 342 -20.69 -18.54 4.86
C THR A 342 -21.85 -19.33 5.42
N SER A 343 -23.05 -18.78 5.37
CA SER A 343 -24.26 -19.60 5.48
C SER A 343 -24.46 -20.26 4.13
N ASP A 344 -24.53 -21.57 4.12
CA ASP A 344 -24.72 -22.43 2.91
C ASP A 344 -25.84 -21.90 2.01
#